data_24825d5b6655a4007c93b114d4a1614c
#
_entry.id   24825d5b6655a4007c93b114d4a1614c
#
_cell.length_a   1.000
_cell.length_b   1.000
_cell.length_c   1.000
_cell.angle_alpha   90.00
_cell.angle_beta   90.00
_cell.angle_gamma   90.00
#
_symmetry.space_group_name_H-M   'P 1'
#
loop_
_entity.id
_entity.type
_entity.pdbx_description
1 polymer ?
#
loop_
_entity_poly.entity_id
_entity_poly.type
_entity_poly.pdbx_seq_one_letter_code
_entity_poly.pdbx_strand_id
1 'polypeptide(L)'
;RMRPTRLSDFVGQETAVGERSPLRRMIEKDQLQSVLFYGPPGTGKTTLAQVIAHMTGDEFVAINAVSSGVPELRKLIAKAQELQRGGMGRTIVFIDEIHRFNKAQQDVLLPYVENGTIILIGATTENPFFEINSPLLSRMKVIRLEHLTADGIKKILERALTDKEKGYGSEGITVTAEALEALADFAGGDARVALNLLEQAEFMLPDGSKETVSYTHLRAH
;
A
#
# COMPACT_ATOMS: atom_id res chain seq x y z
N ARG A 1 5.67 2.22 -9.68
CA ARG A 1 5.09 2.54 -11.00
C ARG A 1 3.75 1.84 -11.22
N MET A 2 3.59 0.55 -10.89
CA MET A 2 2.44 -0.31 -11.14
C MET A 2 1.29 -0.23 -10.12
N ARG A 3 1.21 0.79 -9.29
CA ARG A 3 0.18 0.86 -8.25
C ARG A 3 -1.22 1.09 -8.81
N PRO A 4 -2.24 0.33 -8.37
CA PRO A 4 -3.62 0.56 -8.76
C PRO A 4 -4.16 1.90 -8.25
N THR A 5 -5.20 2.42 -8.87
CA THR A 5 -5.90 3.65 -8.48
C THR A 5 -7.30 3.40 -7.95
N ARG A 6 -7.83 2.20 -8.11
CA ARG A 6 -9.17 1.79 -7.67
C ARG A 6 -9.09 0.48 -6.88
N LEU A 7 -10.02 0.26 -5.97
CA LEU A 7 -10.13 -1.01 -5.24
C LEU A 7 -10.43 -2.20 -6.17
N SER A 8 -11.15 -1.98 -7.27
CA SER A 8 -11.41 -3.01 -8.28
C SER A 8 -10.14 -3.54 -8.95
N ASP A 9 -9.10 -2.72 -8.98
CA ASP A 9 -7.80 -3.06 -9.58
C ASP A 9 -6.82 -3.64 -8.55
N PHE A 10 -7.21 -3.65 -7.29
CA PHE A 10 -6.41 -4.20 -6.21
C PHE A 10 -6.49 -5.73 -6.26
N VAL A 11 -5.34 -6.39 -6.30
CA VAL A 11 -5.26 -7.85 -6.41
C VAL A 11 -5.23 -8.49 -5.02
N GLY A 12 -6.08 -9.49 -4.81
CA GLY A 12 -6.18 -10.20 -3.55
C GLY A 12 -6.86 -9.41 -2.43
N GLN A 13 -6.66 -9.83 -1.19
CA GLN A 13 -7.20 -9.18 0.01
C GLN A 13 -8.74 -9.11 0.03
N GLU A 14 -9.42 -10.14 -0.44
CA GLU A 14 -10.89 -10.16 -0.57
C GLU A 14 -11.62 -9.87 0.76
N THR A 15 -11.09 -10.35 1.87
CA THR A 15 -11.65 -10.08 3.20
C THR A 15 -11.54 -8.60 3.57
N ALA A 16 -10.44 -7.95 3.22
CA ALA A 16 -10.17 -6.56 3.56
C ALA A 16 -10.85 -5.56 2.61
N VAL A 17 -10.86 -5.85 1.30
CA VAL A 17 -11.28 -4.89 0.25
C VAL A 17 -12.38 -5.40 -0.67
N GLY A 18 -12.86 -6.62 -0.49
CA GLY A 18 -13.96 -7.19 -1.27
C GLY A 18 -15.24 -6.36 -1.17
N GLU A 19 -16.20 -6.60 -2.05
CA GLU A 19 -17.45 -5.81 -2.17
C GLU A 19 -18.25 -5.73 -0.86
N ARG A 20 -18.16 -6.74 -0.02
CA ARG A 20 -18.86 -6.81 1.27
C ARG A 20 -18.01 -6.36 2.45
N SER A 21 -16.77 -5.93 2.22
CA SER A 21 -15.88 -5.53 3.31
C SER A 21 -16.34 -4.24 3.98
N PRO A 22 -16.12 -4.10 5.30
CA PRO A 22 -16.43 -2.86 6.01
C PRO A 22 -15.68 -1.66 5.44
N LEU A 23 -14.42 -1.85 5.04
CA LEU A 23 -13.58 -0.79 4.46
C LEU A 23 -14.19 -0.25 3.16
N ARG A 24 -14.59 -1.13 2.24
CA ARG A 24 -15.22 -0.71 0.99
C ARG A 24 -16.50 0.10 1.24
N ARG A 25 -17.34 -0.36 2.17
CA ARG A 25 -18.56 0.36 2.55
C ARG A 25 -18.28 1.75 3.12
N MET A 26 -17.25 1.89 3.94
CA MET A 26 -16.84 3.19 4.48
C MET A 26 -16.41 4.16 3.36
N ILE A 27 -15.66 3.67 2.38
CA ILE A 27 -15.22 4.47 1.24
C ILE A 27 -16.41 4.88 0.38
N GLU A 28 -17.28 3.95 0.01
CA GLU A 28 -18.45 4.20 -0.85
C GLU A 28 -19.46 5.16 -0.23
N LYS A 29 -19.58 5.14 1.11
CA LYS A 29 -20.50 6.03 1.86
C LYS A 29 -19.85 7.34 2.28
N ASP A 30 -18.61 7.58 1.91
CA ASP A 30 -17.82 8.74 2.37
C ASP A 30 -17.77 8.86 3.92
N GLN A 31 -17.66 7.73 4.57
CA GLN A 31 -17.60 7.60 6.04
C GLN A 31 -16.29 6.96 6.50
N LEU A 32 -15.20 7.29 5.82
CA LEU A 32 -13.88 6.75 6.13
C LEU A 32 -13.47 7.13 7.56
N GLN A 33 -13.11 6.11 8.32
CA GLN A 33 -12.53 6.22 9.66
C GLN A 33 -11.04 5.88 9.61
N SER A 34 -10.32 6.23 10.68
CA SER A 34 -8.93 5.81 10.82
C SER A 34 -8.81 4.29 10.85
N VAL A 35 -7.83 3.77 10.11
CA VAL A 35 -7.60 2.34 9.95
C VAL A 35 -6.14 1.98 10.17
N LEU A 36 -5.91 0.78 10.61
CA LEU A 36 -4.58 0.21 10.78
C LEU A 36 -4.47 -1.07 9.96
N PHE A 37 -3.61 -1.05 8.95
CA PHE A 37 -3.28 -2.24 8.17
C PHE A 37 -2.10 -2.96 8.81
N TYR A 38 -2.25 -4.23 9.13
CA TYR A 38 -1.14 -5.05 9.56
C TYR A 38 -1.06 -6.35 8.77
N GLY A 39 0.14 -6.83 8.60
CA GLY A 39 0.40 -8.05 7.85
C GLY A 39 1.80 -8.05 7.25
N PRO A 40 2.17 -9.15 6.58
CA PRO A 40 3.49 -9.32 5.99
C PRO A 40 3.85 -8.20 5.02
N PRO A 41 5.15 -7.97 4.74
CA PRO A 41 5.57 -7.03 3.71
C PRO A 41 5.06 -7.44 2.32
N GLY A 42 4.89 -6.47 1.42
CA GLY A 42 4.48 -6.72 0.04
C GLY A 42 3.03 -7.15 -0.17
N THR A 43 2.18 -6.97 0.83
CA THR A 43 0.73 -7.29 0.78
C THR A 43 -0.13 -6.15 0.26
N GLY A 44 0.45 -4.96 0.08
CA GLY A 44 -0.21 -3.80 -0.52
C GLY A 44 -0.69 -2.74 0.47
N LYS A 45 -0.19 -2.69 1.71
CA LYS A 45 -0.60 -1.71 2.73
C LYS A 45 -0.48 -0.26 2.25
N THR A 46 0.68 0.13 1.76
CA THR A 46 0.93 1.48 1.22
C THR A 46 0.08 1.77 -0.01
N THR A 47 -0.01 0.79 -0.90
CA THR A 47 -0.82 0.89 -2.12
C THR A 47 -2.30 1.09 -1.78
N LEU A 48 -2.81 0.35 -0.81
CA LEU A 48 -4.19 0.45 -0.38
C LEU A 48 -4.50 1.83 0.22
N ALA A 49 -3.59 2.39 1.03
CA ALA A 49 -3.73 3.74 1.55
C ALA A 49 -3.83 4.80 0.43
N GLN A 50 -3.00 4.68 -0.60
CA GLN A 50 -3.03 5.58 -1.75
C GLN A 50 -4.30 5.43 -2.59
N VAL A 51 -4.77 4.20 -2.78
CA VAL A 51 -6.05 3.94 -3.48
C VAL A 51 -7.21 4.60 -2.72
N ILE A 52 -7.23 4.47 -1.40
CA ILE A 52 -8.26 5.09 -0.56
C ILE A 52 -8.26 6.61 -0.74
N ALA A 53 -7.09 7.25 -0.63
CA ALA A 53 -6.96 8.69 -0.78
C ALA A 53 -7.40 9.16 -2.18
N HIS A 54 -7.04 8.42 -3.22
CA HIS A 54 -7.45 8.73 -4.59
C HIS A 54 -8.97 8.62 -4.78
N MET A 55 -9.59 7.58 -4.21
CA MET A 55 -11.03 7.35 -4.34
C MET A 55 -11.88 8.34 -3.54
N THR A 56 -11.39 8.81 -2.40
CA THR A 56 -12.09 9.76 -1.54
C THR A 56 -11.84 11.22 -1.94
N GLY A 57 -10.79 11.48 -2.73
CA GLY A 57 -10.39 12.83 -3.09
C GLY A 57 -9.79 13.63 -1.92
N ASP A 58 -9.43 12.96 -0.83
CA ASP A 58 -8.83 13.59 0.33
C ASP A 58 -7.35 13.91 0.11
N GLU A 59 -6.85 14.94 0.81
CA GLU A 59 -5.41 15.25 0.82
C GLU A 59 -4.65 14.09 1.45
N PHE A 60 -3.58 13.63 0.79
CA PHE A 60 -2.77 12.51 1.26
C PHE A 60 -1.37 12.98 1.66
N VAL A 61 -0.99 12.71 2.90
CA VAL A 61 0.33 13.03 3.44
C VAL A 61 0.95 11.76 4.02
N ALA A 62 2.07 11.33 3.44
CA ALA A 62 2.84 10.21 3.96
C ALA A 62 3.90 10.71 4.95
N ILE A 63 4.00 10.05 6.09
CA ILE A 63 4.98 10.33 7.13
C ILE A 63 5.87 9.11 7.33
N ASN A 64 7.16 9.37 7.50
CA ASN A 64 8.09 8.36 7.95
C ASN A 64 8.15 8.35 9.49
N ALA A 65 7.81 7.22 10.09
CA ALA A 65 7.76 7.08 11.54
C ALA A 65 9.10 7.32 12.25
N VAL A 66 10.21 7.06 11.58
CA VAL A 66 11.56 7.17 12.15
C VAL A 66 12.11 8.59 12.07
N SER A 67 11.89 9.27 10.96
CA SER A 67 12.49 10.60 10.69
C SER A 67 11.60 11.77 11.05
N SER A 68 10.29 11.58 11.21
CA SER A 68 9.34 12.66 11.50
C SER A 68 9.16 12.88 12.99
N GLY A 69 9.66 13.98 13.50
CA GLY A 69 9.53 14.38 14.91
C GLY A 69 8.19 15.08 15.23
N VAL A 70 7.98 15.33 16.52
CA VAL A 70 6.79 16.04 17.03
C VAL A 70 6.58 17.41 16.35
N PRO A 71 7.63 18.25 16.11
CA PRO A 71 7.43 19.53 15.42
C PRO A 71 6.85 19.39 14.01
N GLU A 72 7.26 18.37 13.26
CA GLU A 72 6.73 18.12 11.90
C GLU A 72 5.28 17.67 11.95
N LEU A 73 4.94 16.82 12.92
CA LEU A 73 3.55 16.39 13.14
C LEU A 73 2.65 17.58 13.47
N ARG A 74 3.12 18.52 14.29
CA ARG A 74 2.36 19.75 14.61
C ARG A 74 2.12 20.63 13.39
N LYS A 75 3.11 20.79 12.50
CA LYS A 75 2.96 21.53 11.24
C LYS A 75 1.92 20.89 10.33
N LEU A 76 1.97 19.57 10.21
CA LEU A 76 1.00 18.81 9.43
C LEU A 76 -0.42 18.98 9.98
N ILE A 77 -0.59 18.89 11.28
CA ILE A 77 -1.88 19.06 11.94
C ILE A 77 -2.42 20.47 11.70
N ALA A 78 -1.58 21.50 11.83
CA ALA A 78 -1.97 22.90 11.55
C ALA A 78 -2.50 23.05 10.11
N LYS A 79 -1.78 22.49 9.13
CA LYS A 79 -2.23 22.50 7.73
C LYS A 79 -3.57 21.77 7.55
N ALA A 80 -3.73 20.60 8.18
CA ALA A 80 -4.99 19.85 8.13
C ALA A 80 -6.17 20.63 8.71
N GLN A 81 -5.95 21.36 9.81
CA GLN A 81 -6.95 22.24 10.41
C GLN A 81 -7.34 23.40 9.49
N GLU A 82 -6.37 23.99 8.79
CA GLU A 82 -6.64 25.06 7.82
C GLU A 82 -7.49 24.54 6.66
N LEU A 83 -7.16 23.39 6.10
CA LEU A 83 -7.92 22.77 5.02
C LEU A 83 -9.36 22.45 5.47
N GLN A 84 -9.53 21.92 6.67
CA GLN A 84 -10.84 21.61 7.23
C GLN A 84 -11.69 22.86 7.42
N ARG A 85 -11.11 23.93 7.98
CA ARG A 85 -11.81 25.22 8.18
C ARG A 85 -12.18 25.89 6.86
N GLY A 86 -11.36 25.73 5.84
CA GLY A 86 -11.60 26.25 4.50
C GLY A 86 -12.60 25.43 3.67
N GLY A 87 -13.12 24.35 4.21
CA GLY A 87 -14.03 23.45 3.48
C GLY A 87 -13.36 22.70 2.32
N MET A 88 -12.03 22.61 2.31
CA MET A 88 -11.23 22.00 1.23
C MET A 88 -11.00 20.50 1.42
N GLY A 89 -11.80 19.84 2.26
CA GLY A 89 -11.75 18.39 2.46
C GLY A 89 -10.99 17.95 3.70
N ARG A 90 -10.75 16.65 3.78
CA ARG A 90 -10.08 15.99 4.91
C ARG A 90 -8.63 15.69 4.55
N THR A 91 -7.82 15.44 5.56
CA THR A 91 -6.43 15.02 5.40
C THR A 91 -6.27 13.59 5.88
N ILE A 92 -5.83 12.72 4.97
CA ILE A 92 -5.37 11.37 5.28
C ILE A 92 -3.88 11.45 5.59
N VAL A 93 -3.51 11.03 6.79
CA VAL A 93 -2.11 10.88 7.21
C VAL A 93 -1.76 9.40 7.17
N PHE A 94 -0.87 9.03 6.28
CA PHE A 94 -0.35 7.67 6.17
C PHE A 94 0.97 7.54 6.92
N ILE A 95 1.05 6.60 7.83
CA ILE A 95 2.25 6.30 8.60
C ILE A 95 2.66 4.85 8.36
N ASP A 96 3.71 4.67 7.56
CA ASP A 96 4.31 3.35 7.39
C ASP A 96 5.16 2.99 8.61
N GLU A 97 5.16 1.71 8.96
CA GLU A 97 5.83 1.20 10.16
C GLU A 97 5.44 1.98 11.44
N ILE A 98 4.16 2.23 11.63
CA ILE A 98 3.62 3.02 12.75
C ILE A 98 4.05 2.50 14.13
N HIS A 99 4.41 1.22 14.24
CA HIS A 99 4.96 0.63 15.48
C HIS A 99 6.26 1.31 15.95
N ARG A 100 6.94 2.04 15.06
CA ARG A 100 8.14 2.83 15.40
C ARG A 100 7.84 4.21 15.97
N PHE A 101 6.58 4.64 15.99
CA PHE A 101 6.19 5.85 16.69
C PHE A 101 6.33 5.65 18.20
N ASN A 102 7.02 6.59 18.86
CA ASN A 102 7.07 6.61 20.30
C ASN A 102 5.76 7.15 20.91
N LYS A 103 5.65 7.05 22.22
CA LYS A 103 4.46 7.51 22.94
C LYS A 103 4.15 8.99 22.67
N ALA A 104 5.17 9.87 22.69
CA ALA A 104 4.99 11.31 22.47
C ALA A 104 4.40 11.61 21.08
N GLN A 105 4.86 10.91 20.05
CA GLN A 105 4.34 11.05 18.69
C GLN A 105 2.89 10.57 18.59
N GLN A 106 2.56 9.44 19.22
CA GLN A 106 1.19 8.92 19.27
C GLN A 106 0.25 9.88 20.04
N ASP A 107 0.69 10.41 21.16
CA ASP A 107 -0.09 11.34 21.99
C ASP A 107 -0.38 12.66 21.25
N VAL A 108 0.52 13.13 20.40
CA VAL A 108 0.29 14.33 19.57
C VAL A 108 -0.81 14.12 18.55
N LEU A 109 -0.90 12.93 17.97
CA LEU A 109 -1.90 12.63 16.94
C LEU A 109 -3.28 12.33 17.53
N LEU A 110 -3.35 11.77 18.72
CA LEU A 110 -4.58 11.24 19.31
C LEU A 110 -5.76 12.23 19.31
N PRO A 111 -5.64 13.49 19.78
CA PRO A 111 -6.76 14.42 19.78
C PRO A 111 -7.35 14.69 18.40
N TYR A 112 -6.50 14.69 17.38
CA TYR A 112 -6.87 15.04 16.00
C TYR A 112 -7.42 13.83 15.23
N VAL A 113 -7.08 12.63 15.65
CA VAL A 113 -7.75 11.40 15.22
C VAL A 113 -9.14 11.32 15.84
N GLU A 114 -9.26 11.64 17.14
CA GLU A 114 -10.54 11.64 17.86
C GLU A 114 -11.55 12.64 17.29
N ASN A 115 -11.11 13.84 16.98
CA ASN A 115 -12.01 14.92 16.50
C ASN A 115 -12.19 14.92 14.97
N GLY A 116 -11.54 14.01 14.25
CA GLY A 116 -11.66 13.91 12.80
C GLY A 116 -10.90 14.95 11.99
N THR A 117 -10.02 15.75 12.61
CA THR A 117 -9.14 16.68 11.87
C THR A 117 -8.25 15.94 10.88
N ILE A 118 -7.76 14.78 11.29
CA ILE A 118 -7.03 13.84 10.43
C ILE A 118 -7.69 12.48 10.43
N ILE A 119 -7.60 11.81 9.29
CA ILE A 119 -7.86 10.38 9.17
C ILE A 119 -6.52 9.68 9.14
N LEU A 120 -6.25 8.86 10.13
CA LEU A 120 -4.99 8.14 10.24
C LEU A 120 -5.10 6.78 9.54
N ILE A 121 -4.18 6.53 8.61
CA ILE A 121 -3.96 5.20 8.05
C ILE A 121 -2.58 4.74 8.47
N GLY A 122 -2.52 3.82 9.40
CA GLY A 122 -1.28 3.19 9.84
C GLY A 122 -1.02 1.89 9.08
N ALA A 123 0.26 1.57 8.91
CA ALA A 123 0.69 0.29 8.37
C ALA A 123 1.80 -0.29 9.26
N THR A 124 1.73 -1.58 9.52
CA THR A 124 2.73 -2.29 10.30
C THR A 124 2.84 -3.75 9.89
N THR A 125 4.03 -4.31 10.03
CA THR A 125 4.27 -5.76 9.92
C THR A 125 4.19 -6.45 11.29
N GLU A 126 4.19 -5.67 12.38
CA GLU A 126 4.16 -6.14 13.76
C GLU A 126 2.71 -6.29 14.28
N ASN A 127 2.56 -7.01 15.40
CA ASN A 127 1.26 -7.12 16.03
C ASN A 127 0.88 -5.78 16.69
N PRO A 128 -0.17 -5.08 16.19
CA PRO A 128 -0.49 -3.74 16.65
C PRO A 128 -0.94 -3.66 18.11
N PHE A 129 -1.47 -4.74 18.66
CA PHE A 129 -1.93 -4.80 20.05
C PHE A 129 -0.79 -4.70 21.08
N PHE A 130 0.44 -4.99 20.67
CA PHE A 130 1.62 -4.87 21.52
C PHE A 130 2.41 -3.58 21.32
N GLU A 131 2.29 -2.97 20.12
CA GLU A 131 3.20 -1.91 19.67
C GLU A 131 2.54 -0.52 19.65
N ILE A 132 1.22 -0.46 19.67
CA ILE A 132 0.49 0.81 19.58
C ILE A 132 -0.26 1.07 20.88
N ASN A 133 -0.23 2.33 21.34
CA ASN A 133 -0.94 2.74 22.54
C ASN A 133 -2.43 2.44 22.43
N SER A 134 -3.00 1.86 23.49
CA SER A 134 -4.42 1.50 23.52
C SER A 134 -5.37 2.66 23.19
N PRO A 135 -5.16 3.90 23.65
CA PRO A 135 -6.03 5.02 23.27
C PRO A 135 -6.06 5.29 21.77
N LEU A 136 -4.91 5.23 21.09
CA LEU A 136 -4.85 5.41 19.64
C LEU A 136 -5.45 4.21 18.91
N LEU A 137 -5.09 3.01 19.30
CA LEU A 137 -5.59 1.77 18.70
C LEU A 137 -7.10 1.66 18.79
N SER A 138 -7.71 2.08 19.90
CA SER A 138 -9.17 2.07 20.10
C SER A 138 -9.93 3.00 19.15
N ARG A 139 -9.25 3.97 18.56
CA ARG A 139 -9.82 4.92 17.58
C ARG A 139 -9.63 4.45 16.13
N MET A 140 -8.98 3.31 15.92
CA MET A 140 -8.66 2.79 14.60
C MET A 140 -9.37 1.46 14.35
N LYS A 141 -9.73 1.23 13.09
CA LYS A 141 -10.19 -0.09 12.65
C LYS A 141 -8.98 -0.91 12.22
N VAL A 142 -8.76 -2.03 12.89
CA VAL A 142 -7.65 -2.93 12.57
C VAL A 142 -8.06 -3.86 11.44
N ILE A 143 -7.30 -3.85 10.36
CA ILE A 143 -7.54 -4.65 9.15
C ILE A 143 -6.30 -5.47 8.85
N ARG A 144 -6.44 -6.78 8.87
CA ARG A 144 -5.37 -7.72 8.53
C ARG A 144 -5.27 -7.87 7.02
N LEU A 145 -4.05 -7.78 6.50
CA LEU A 145 -3.71 -8.17 5.14
C LEU A 145 -2.87 -9.45 5.17
N GLU A 146 -3.09 -10.30 4.19
CA GLU A 146 -2.44 -11.60 4.12
C GLU A 146 -1.44 -11.66 2.96
N HIS A 147 -0.55 -12.63 2.99
CA HIS A 147 0.30 -12.93 1.84
C HIS A 147 -0.57 -13.12 0.60
N LEU A 148 -0.09 -12.60 -0.53
CA LEU A 148 -0.73 -12.84 -1.80
C LEU A 148 -0.55 -14.31 -2.21
N THR A 149 -1.56 -14.86 -2.87
CA THR A 149 -1.45 -16.19 -3.47
C THR A 149 -0.53 -16.14 -4.70
N ALA A 150 0.01 -17.28 -5.11
CA ALA A 150 0.78 -17.36 -6.35
C ALA A 150 -0.02 -16.86 -7.56
N ASP A 151 -1.31 -17.16 -7.63
CA ASP A 151 -2.21 -16.66 -8.68
C ASP A 151 -2.39 -15.14 -8.61
N GLY A 152 -2.48 -14.58 -7.42
CA GLY A 152 -2.51 -13.13 -7.20
C GLY A 152 -1.24 -12.45 -7.68
N ILE A 153 -0.08 -13.00 -7.37
CA ILE A 153 1.22 -12.51 -7.86
C ILE A 153 1.31 -12.59 -9.38
N LYS A 154 0.87 -13.71 -9.99
CA LYS A 154 0.84 -13.85 -11.45
C LYS A 154 0.01 -12.75 -12.10
N LYS A 155 -1.17 -12.44 -11.57
CA LYS A 155 -2.01 -11.33 -12.08
C LYS A 155 -1.32 -9.97 -12.02
N ILE A 156 -0.56 -9.71 -10.96
CA ILE A 156 0.23 -8.48 -10.83
C ILE A 156 1.33 -8.44 -11.89
N LEU A 157 2.05 -9.54 -12.10
CA LEU A 157 3.10 -9.66 -13.11
C LEU A 157 2.54 -9.53 -14.54
N GLU A 158 1.43 -10.18 -14.84
CA GLU A 158 0.75 -10.07 -16.13
C GLU A 158 0.30 -8.63 -16.42
N ARG A 159 -0.24 -7.94 -15.40
CA ARG A 159 -0.57 -6.52 -15.54
C ARG A 159 0.67 -5.68 -15.82
N ALA A 160 1.79 -5.94 -15.14
CA ALA A 160 3.04 -5.23 -15.40
C ALA A 160 3.55 -5.45 -16.83
N LEU A 161 3.33 -6.63 -17.41
CA LEU A 161 3.71 -6.95 -18.77
C LEU A 161 2.78 -6.35 -19.84
N THR A 162 1.51 -6.13 -19.52
CA THR A 162 0.50 -5.67 -20.48
C THR A 162 0.20 -4.18 -20.41
N ASP A 163 0.44 -3.54 -19.27
CA ASP A 163 0.18 -2.10 -19.09
C ASP A 163 1.18 -1.28 -19.91
N LYS A 164 0.66 -0.49 -20.85
CA LYS A 164 1.46 0.32 -21.78
C LYS A 164 1.94 1.64 -21.18
N GLU A 165 1.28 2.12 -20.14
CA GLU A 165 1.61 3.41 -19.51
C GLU A 165 2.58 3.26 -18.35
N LYS A 166 2.32 2.28 -17.49
CA LYS A 166 3.05 2.08 -16.24
C LYS A 166 3.93 0.84 -16.23
N GLY A 167 3.67 -0.12 -17.11
CA GLY A 167 4.37 -1.38 -17.23
C GLY A 167 5.25 -1.48 -18.46
N TYR A 168 5.47 -2.69 -18.88
CA TYR A 168 6.29 -3.08 -20.03
C TYR A 168 5.49 -3.31 -21.32
N GLY A 169 4.18 -3.00 -21.31
CA GLY A 169 3.32 -3.29 -22.45
C GLY A 169 3.68 -2.60 -23.76
N SER A 170 4.39 -1.46 -23.70
CA SER A 170 4.95 -0.77 -24.88
C SER A 170 6.29 -1.33 -25.34
N GLU A 171 7.00 -2.06 -24.51
CA GLU A 171 8.32 -2.60 -24.77
C GLU A 171 8.29 -3.96 -25.47
N GLY A 172 7.13 -4.62 -25.43
CA GLY A 172 6.90 -5.91 -26.11
C GLY A 172 7.61 -7.09 -25.46
N ILE A 173 7.97 -6.95 -24.18
CA ILE A 173 8.60 -8.01 -23.40
C ILE A 173 7.59 -9.12 -23.15
N THR A 174 8.01 -10.36 -23.35
CA THR A 174 7.23 -11.55 -23.04
C THR A 174 7.92 -12.38 -21.97
N VAL A 175 7.14 -13.08 -21.18
CA VAL A 175 7.61 -14.00 -20.14
C VAL A 175 6.98 -15.34 -20.38
N THR A 176 7.76 -16.44 -20.36
CA THR A 176 7.20 -17.77 -20.51
C THR A 176 6.32 -18.12 -19.29
N ALA A 177 5.33 -19.00 -19.48
CA ALA A 177 4.47 -19.46 -18.40
C ALA A 177 5.28 -20.07 -17.23
N GLU A 178 6.34 -20.81 -17.52
CA GLU A 178 7.23 -21.40 -16.53
C GLU A 178 8.02 -20.32 -15.75
N ALA A 179 8.51 -19.28 -16.44
CA ALA A 179 9.19 -18.18 -15.78
C ALA A 179 8.25 -17.35 -14.92
N LEU A 180 7.02 -17.13 -15.38
CA LEU A 180 5.99 -16.42 -14.61
C LEU A 180 5.65 -17.18 -13.32
N GLU A 181 5.51 -18.49 -13.41
CA GLU A 181 5.27 -19.36 -12.26
C GLU A 181 6.43 -19.35 -11.27
N ALA A 182 7.67 -19.43 -11.78
CA ALA A 182 8.86 -19.33 -10.95
C ALA A 182 8.97 -18.00 -10.23
N LEU A 183 8.72 -16.88 -10.91
CA LEU A 183 8.70 -15.54 -10.30
C LEU A 183 7.65 -15.46 -9.18
N ALA A 184 6.47 -15.99 -9.41
CA ALA A 184 5.39 -16.00 -8.42
C ALA A 184 5.75 -16.83 -7.18
N ASP A 185 6.35 -17.99 -7.38
CA ASP A 185 6.77 -18.88 -6.29
C ASP A 185 7.93 -18.25 -5.47
N PHE A 186 8.93 -17.70 -6.15
CA PHE A 186 10.05 -17.01 -5.50
C PHE A 186 9.62 -15.79 -4.69
N ALA A 187 8.56 -15.11 -5.10
CA ALA A 187 8.07 -13.94 -4.41
C ALA A 187 7.49 -14.24 -3.03
N GLY A 188 7.06 -15.48 -2.78
CA GLY A 188 6.55 -15.90 -1.46
C GLY A 188 5.38 -15.06 -0.96
N GLY A 189 4.54 -14.58 -1.87
CA GLY A 189 3.40 -13.72 -1.54
C GLY A 189 3.71 -12.22 -1.43
N ASP A 190 4.94 -11.80 -1.71
CA ASP A 190 5.36 -10.39 -1.72
C ASP A 190 5.39 -9.82 -3.14
N ALA A 191 4.44 -8.92 -3.44
CA ALA A 191 4.33 -8.30 -4.76
C ALA A 191 5.54 -7.43 -5.13
N ARG A 192 6.22 -6.82 -4.16
CA ARG A 192 7.43 -6.02 -4.42
C ARG A 192 8.59 -6.90 -4.86
N VAL A 193 8.76 -8.02 -4.20
CA VAL A 193 9.79 -9.00 -4.60
C VAL A 193 9.52 -9.49 -6.02
N ALA A 194 8.28 -9.84 -6.34
CA ALA A 194 7.91 -10.30 -7.69
C ALA A 194 8.21 -9.25 -8.76
N LEU A 195 7.82 -8.01 -8.55
CA LEU A 195 8.05 -6.92 -9.50
C LEU A 195 9.53 -6.56 -9.64
N ASN A 196 10.28 -6.59 -8.55
CA ASN A 196 11.73 -6.37 -8.60
C ASN A 196 12.46 -7.49 -9.37
N LEU A 197 12.04 -8.73 -9.17
CA LEU A 197 12.61 -9.86 -9.93
C LEU A 197 12.30 -9.75 -11.43
N LEU A 198 11.07 -9.31 -11.78
CA LEU A 198 10.72 -9.06 -13.18
C LEU A 198 11.58 -7.94 -13.78
N GLU A 199 11.77 -6.84 -13.06
CA GLU A 199 12.61 -5.72 -13.50
C GLU A 199 14.07 -6.13 -13.68
N GLN A 200 14.63 -6.94 -12.78
CA GLN A 200 15.95 -7.49 -12.91
C GLN A 200 16.09 -8.42 -14.13
N ALA A 201 15.08 -9.27 -14.34
CA ALA A 201 15.08 -10.18 -15.49
C ALA A 201 15.00 -9.40 -16.83
N GLU A 202 14.23 -8.32 -16.88
CA GLU A 202 14.14 -7.43 -18.03
C GLU A 202 15.48 -6.74 -18.30
N PHE A 203 16.13 -6.22 -17.28
CA PHE A 203 17.42 -5.55 -17.39
C PHE A 203 18.54 -6.47 -17.95
N MET A 204 18.38 -7.79 -17.79
CA MET A 204 19.32 -8.79 -18.33
C MET A 204 19.12 -9.09 -19.81
N LEU A 205 18.01 -8.66 -20.41
CA LEU A 205 17.78 -8.85 -21.84
C LEU A 205 18.67 -7.89 -22.65
N PRO A 206 19.19 -8.34 -23.82
CA PRO A 206 19.93 -7.45 -24.70
C PRO A 206 19.10 -6.25 -25.16
N ASP A 207 19.71 -5.08 -25.22
CA ASP A 207 19.05 -3.84 -25.66
C ASP A 207 18.35 -4.00 -27.01
N GLY A 208 17.05 -3.68 -27.04
CA GLY A 208 16.24 -3.71 -28.25
C GLY A 208 15.78 -5.10 -28.70
N SER A 209 16.04 -6.14 -27.89
CA SER A 209 15.51 -7.46 -28.17
C SER A 209 14.08 -7.59 -27.63
N LYS A 210 13.18 -8.06 -28.50
CA LYS A 210 11.86 -8.57 -28.09
C LYS A 210 12.04 -10.01 -27.59
N GLU A 211 12.96 -10.19 -26.64
CA GLU A 211 13.27 -11.51 -26.15
C GLU A 211 12.31 -11.93 -25.04
N THR A 212 12.13 -13.22 -24.95
CA THR A 212 11.29 -13.83 -23.94
C THR A 212 12.13 -14.13 -22.70
N VAL A 213 11.74 -13.58 -21.55
CA VAL A 213 12.27 -13.99 -20.26
C VAL A 213 11.90 -15.45 -20.03
N SER A 214 12.91 -16.30 -19.93
CA SER A 214 12.74 -17.72 -19.66
C SER A 214 13.26 -18.08 -18.27
N TYR A 215 12.91 -19.27 -17.82
CA TYR A 215 13.35 -19.80 -16.52
C TYR A 215 14.88 -19.83 -16.37
N THR A 216 15.63 -19.98 -17.47
CA THR A 216 17.09 -19.96 -17.45
C THR A 216 17.68 -18.61 -17.04
N HIS A 217 17.03 -17.50 -17.39
CA HIS A 217 17.43 -16.16 -16.96
C HIS A 217 17.26 -15.96 -15.44
N LEU A 218 16.30 -16.68 -14.83
CA LEU A 218 16.04 -16.60 -13.40
C LEU A 218 16.97 -17.47 -12.55
N ARG A 219 17.60 -18.48 -13.15
CA ARG A 219 18.55 -19.37 -12.47
C ARG A 219 19.97 -18.82 -12.33
N ALA A 220 20.27 -17.73 -12.97
CA ALA A 220 21.59 -17.11 -12.94
C ALA A 220 21.91 -16.36 -11.63
N HIS A 221 21.00 -16.42 -10.66
CA HIS A 221 21.12 -15.93 -9.29
C HIS A 221 20.77 -17.02 -8.28
#